data_b48b3e7a295563469f18f78d44ffa974
#
_entry.id   b48b3e7a295563469f18f78d44ffa974
#
_cell.length_a   1.000
_cell.length_b   1.000
_cell.length_c   1.000
_cell.angle_alpha   90.00
_cell.angle_beta   90.00
_cell.angle_gamma   90.00
#
_symmetry.space_group_name_H-M   'P 1'
#
loop_
_entity.id
_entity.type
_entity.pdbx_description
1 polymer ?
#
loop_
_entity_poly.entity_id
_entity_poly.type
_entity_poly.pdbx_seq_one_letter_code
_entity_poly.pdbx_strand_id
1 'polypeptide(L)'
;NDLGMDEVFRRIDRTYSAAGEEYLYYTLRNISCGREALEHLEEVVNWLQEQENIKVRIQLLMKRLGHLGKYSLYDYLDNLDYLGERSNRKIVLGNLLYLPFLLLLFVQPAMGTIGIVLCMLWHIMTYFREKKVIEPYIISFAYVLRLIDVCEELEKQKIPAYRRELDELREALKSLRELRRGAYWVMAGNQGKIGGNPLDILADYLRMILHLDIFQFNRMLEKLRKKTGQVENMLAITGYLDMAISVGGFRKSLEGYCIPKLEEDTEKAFLHMKKGWHPLLSQPVKNSIRADRGILLTGSNASGKSTFLKMVAVNAVLAQTIHTCAAESYHAPIFQIFSSMALRDSMENGESYY
;
A
#
# COMPACT_ATOMS: atom_id res chain seq x y z
N ASN A 1 -12.35 16.43 6.75
CA ASN A 1 -11.82 17.47 5.83
C ASN A 1 -11.48 18.80 6.53
N ASP A 2 -11.96 19.03 7.76
CA ASP A 2 -11.79 20.32 8.47
C ASP A 2 -10.33 20.69 8.72
N LEU A 3 -9.49 19.71 9.01
CA LEU A 3 -8.08 19.92 9.38
C LEU A 3 -7.13 20.02 8.18
N GLY A 4 -7.61 19.75 6.95
CA GLY A 4 -6.74 19.69 5.76
C GLY A 4 -5.72 18.56 5.82
N MET A 5 -6.13 17.40 6.34
CA MET A 5 -5.22 16.25 6.52
C MET A 5 -4.66 15.69 5.22
N ASP A 6 -5.30 15.93 4.08
CA ASP A 6 -4.77 15.52 2.78
C ASP A 6 -3.54 16.37 2.37
N GLU A 7 -3.55 17.67 2.66
CA GLU A 7 -2.39 18.53 2.47
C GLU A 7 -1.27 18.20 3.46
N VAL A 8 -1.63 17.87 4.72
CA VAL A 8 -0.66 17.42 5.72
C VAL A 8 -0.01 16.11 5.29
N PHE A 9 -0.80 15.15 4.81
CA PHE A 9 -0.29 13.90 4.24
C PHE A 9 0.69 14.18 3.11
N ARG A 10 0.32 14.97 2.09
CA ARG A 10 1.21 15.32 0.97
C ARG A 10 2.49 16.01 1.41
N ARG A 11 2.45 16.76 2.51
CA ARG A 11 3.65 17.43 3.07
C ARG A 11 4.61 16.44 3.72
N ILE A 12 4.08 15.37 4.32
CA ILE A 12 4.85 14.33 5.00
C ILE A 12 5.31 13.27 4.01
N ASP A 13 4.43 12.91 3.05
CA ASP A 13 4.67 11.81 2.13
C ASP A 13 5.91 12.04 1.26
N ARG A 14 6.88 11.17 1.51
CA ARG A 14 8.14 11.01 0.77
C ARG A 14 8.45 9.54 0.59
N THR A 15 7.41 8.72 0.60
CA THR A 15 7.53 7.29 0.41
C THR A 15 7.89 6.95 -1.02
N TYR A 16 8.54 5.81 -1.21
CA TYR A 16 9.00 5.33 -2.52
C TYR A 16 8.15 4.20 -3.05
N SER A 17 7.23 3.68 -2.24
CA SER A 17 6.38 2.54 -2.59
C SER A 17 4.91 2.79 -2.24
N ALA A 18 4.01 2.13 -2.97
CA ALA A 18 2.59 2.14 -2.64
C ALA A 18 2.32 1.62 -1.22
N ALA A 19 3.06 0.59 -0.78
CA ALA A 19 2.94 0.06 0.57
C ALA A 19 3.25 1.14 1.63
N GLY A 20 4.29 1.95 1.42
CA GLY A 20 4.65 3.06 2.32
C GLY A 20 3.63 4.18 2.31
N GLU A 21 3.16 4.58 1.13
CA GLU A 21 2.14 5.60 0.95
C GLU A 21 0.84 5.22 1.67
N GLU A 22 0.34 4.02 1.45
CA GLU A 22 -0.87 3.50 2.08
C GLU A 22 -0.72 3.35 3.59
N TYR A 23 0.43 2.88 4.06
CA TYR A 23 0.71 2.74 5.49
C TYR A 23 0.75 4.11 6.20
N LEU A 24 1.42 5.10 5.60
CA LEU A 24 1.44 6.48 6.11
C LEU A 24 0.03 7.09 6.13
N TYR A 25 -0.72 6.91 5.04
CA TYR A 25 -2.09 7.41 4.93
C TYR A 25 -2.99 6.82 6.02
N TYR A 26 -2.90 5.50 6.24
CA TYR A 26 -3.63 4.80 7.30
C TYR A 26 -3.22 5.31 8.69
N THR A 27 -1.91 5.41 8.95
CA THR A 27 -1.37 5.85 10.25
C THR A 27 -1.87 7.23 10.62
N LEU A 28 -1.84 8.20 9.70
CA LEU A 28 -2.30 9.57 9.96
C LEU A 28 -3.81 9.68 10.24
N ARG A 29 -4.59 8.66 9.93
CA ARG A 29 -6.05 8.61 10.15
C ARG A 29 -6.46 7.70 11.30
N ASN A 30 -5.55 6.86 11.77
CA ASN A 30 -5.80 5.96 12.88
C ASN A 30 -5.03 6.41 14.12
N ILE A 31 -5.69 7.17 14.98
CA ILE A 31 -5.11 7.78 16.19
C ILE A 31 -5.03 6.78 17.36
N SER A 32 -5.14 5.50 17.12
CA SER A 32 -5.15 4.47 18.15
C SER A 32 -3.77 3.87 18.47
N CYS A 33 -2.68 4.51 18.05
CA CYS A 33 -1.33 4.03 18.37
C CYS A 33 -1.04 4.23 19.87
N GLY A 34 -0.93 3.14 20.62
CA GLY A 34 -0.46 3.17 22.00
C GLY A 34 0.98 3.70 22.09
N ARG A 35 1.39 4.09 23.27
CA ARG A 35 2.71 4.65 23.56
C ARG A 35 3.85 3.72 23.08
N GLU A 36 3.73 2.41 23.29
CA GLU A 36 4.72 1.42 22.86
C GLU A 36 4.98 1.48 21.35
N ALA A 37 3.92 1.58 20.53
CA ALA A 37 4.06 1.68 19.08
C ALA A 37 4.73 2.99 18.63
N LEU A 38 4.47 4.09 19.33
CA LEU A 38 5.11 5.39 19.05
C LEU A 38 6.59 5.41 19.47
N GLU A 39 6.93 4.79 20.61
CA GLU A 39 8.32 4.63 21.07
C GLU A 39 9.11 3.72 20.11
N HIS A 40 8.49 2.64 19.62
CA HIS A 40 9.09 1.79 18.61
C HIS A 40 9.33 2.54 17.29
N LEU A 41 8.37 3.34 16.84
CA LEU A 41 8.57 4.20 15.67
C LEU A 41 9.74 5.16 15.86
N GLU A 42 9.86 5.75 17.04
CA GLU A 42 10.96 6.65 17.38
C GLU A 42 12.32 5.95 17.28
N GLU A 43 12.42 4.74 17.84
CA GLU A 43 13.63 3.92 17.80
C GLU A 43 14.03 3.62 16.34
N VAL A 44 13.08 3.17 15.51
CA VAL A 44 13.32 2.84 14.11
C VAL A 44 13.72 4.08 13.29
N VAL A 45 13.02 5.21 13.48
CA VAL A 45 13.34 6.47 12.79
C VAL A 45 14.74 6.95 13.15
N ASN A 46 15.08 6.98 14.43
CA ASN A 46 16.41 7.43 14.90
C ASN A 46 17.51 6.54 14.35
N TRP A 47 17.35 5.22 14.45
CA TRP A 47 18.32 4.28 13.92
C TRP A 47 18.54 4.46 12.40
N LEU A 48 17.46 4.63 11.63
CA LEU A 48 17.55 4.88 10.18
C LEU A 48 18.21 6.23 9.85
N GLN A 49 18.08 7.23 10.71
CA GLN A 49 18.75 8.52 10.52
C GLN A 49 20.26 8.44 10.77
N GLU A 50 20.69 7.59 11.67
CA GLU A 50 22.12 7.35 11.99
C GLU A 50 22.79 6.46 10.93
N GLN A 51 22.05 5.48 10.36
CA GLN A 51 22.56 4.50 9.41
C GLN A 51 22.26 4.88 7.95
N GLU A 52 22.86 5.95 7.46
CA GLU A 52 22.53 6.51 6.14
C GLU A 52 22.72 5.51 4.98
N ASN A 53 23.79 4.71 5.02
CA ASN A 53 24.05 3.71 3.98
C ASN A 53 22.96 2.64 3.91
N ILE A 54 22.45 2.18 5.04
CA ILE A 54 21.38 1.17 5.09
C ILE A 54 20.05 1.82 4.69
N LYS A 55 19.77 3.04 5.16
CA LYS A 55 18.60 3.82 4.75
C LYS A 55 18.52 3.96 3.23
N VAL A 56 19.62 4.35 2.56
CA VAL A 56 19.65 4.49 1.10
C VAL A 56 19.40 3.14 0.40
N ARG A 57 19.93 2.05 0.92
CA ARG A 57 19.62 0.71 0.37
C ARG A 57 18.15 0.37 0.49
N ILE A 58 17.53 0.63 1.65
CA ILE A 58 16.09 0.43 1.85
C ILE A 58 15.28 1.31 0.90
N GLN A 59 15.63 2.58 0.74
CA GLN A 59 14.98 3.49 -0.22
C GLN A 59 15.04 2.95 -1.66
N LEU A 60 16.18 2.39 -2.07
CA LEU A 60 16.32 1.77 -3.39
C LEU A 60 15.44 0.52 -3.53
N LEU A 61 15.29 -0.29 -2.47
CA LEU A 61 14.39 -1.42 -2.46
C LEU A 61 12.92 -0.96 -2.56
N MET A 62 12.51 0.06 -1.80
CA MET A 62 11.15 0.63 -1.87
C MET A 62 10.88 1.25 -3.25
N LYS A 63 11.85 1.95 -3.84
CA LYS A 63 11.75 2.46 -5.20
C LYS A 63 11.61 1.35 -6.24
N ARG A 64 12.28 0.22 -6.06
CA ARG A 64 12.13 -0.98 -6.92
C ARG A 64 10.74 -1.60 -6.76
N LEU A 65 10.19 -1.61 -5.56
CA LEU A 65 8.81 -2.02 -5.31
C LEU A 65 7.84 -1.09 -6.06
N GLY A 66 8.01 0.23 -5.90
CA GLY A 66 7.31 1.27 -6.63
C GLY A 66 5.82 1.38 -6.31
N HIS A 67 5.08 2.06 -7.18
CA HIS A 67 3.64 2.28 -7.04
C HIS A 67 2.84 1.37 -7.97
N LEU A 68 1.57 1.13 -7.64
CA LEU A 68 0.64 0.22 -8.32
C LEU A 68 -0.31 0.93 -9.30
N GLY A 69 -0.18 2.22 -9.52
CA GLY A 69 -1.11 3.02 -10.30
C GLY A 69 -2.27 3.57 -9.45
N LYS A 70 -3.52 3.42 -9.92
CA LYS A 70 -4.68 4.08 -9.30
C LYS A 70 -5.34 3.31 -8.15
N TYR A 71 -5.04 2.03 -7.97
CA TYR A 71 -5.74 1.16 -7.03
C TYR A 71 -4.79 0.66 -5.95
N SER A 72 -5.30 0.56 -4.71
CA SER A 72 -4.60 -0.04 -3.60
C SER A 72 -4.39 -1.54 -3.81
N LEU A 73 -3.25 -2.08 -3.33
CA LEU A 73 -3.06 -3.53 -3.34
C LEU A 73 -3.99 -4.22 -2.34
N TYR A 74 -4.32 -3.58 -1.22
CA TYR A 74 -5.30 -4.10 -0.27
C TYR A 74 -6.67 -4.27 -0.94
N ASP A 75 -7.13 -3.28 -1.72
CA ASP A 75 -8.38 -3.39 -2.49
C ASP A 75 -8.35 -4.59 -3.45
N TYR A 76 -7.19 -4.87 -4.08
CA TYR A 76 -7.05 -6.04 -4.94
C TYR A 76 -7.06 -7.35 -4.18
N LEU A 77 -6.44 -7.42 -3.01
CA LEU A 77 -6.43 -8.63 -2.18
C LEU A 77 -7.82 -8.93 -1.64
N ASP A 78 -8.54 -7.93 -1.15
CA ASP A 78 -9.91 -8.04 -0.67
C ASP A 78 -10.88 -8.43 -1.79
N ASN A 79 -10.62 -7.94 -3.00
CA ASN A 79 -11.46 -8.17 -4.17
C ASN A 79 -11.08 -9.43 -4.99
N LEU A 80 -10.08 -10.22 -4.55
CA LEU A 80 -9.74 -11.48 -5.23
C LEU A 80 -10.93 -12.45 -5.32
N ASP A 81 -11.86 -12.38 -4.38
CA ASP A 81 -13.05 -13.24 -4.35
C ASP A 81 -14.07 -12.89 -5.44
N TYR A 82 -14.08 -11.64 -5.96
CA TYR A 82 -14.93 -11.28 -7.11
C TYR A 82 -14.57 -12.03 -8.40
N LEU A 83 -13.35 -12.55 -8.52
CA LEU A 83 -12.99 -13.42 -9.64
C LEU A 83 -13.71 -14.79 -9.60
N GLY A 84 -14.45 -15.10 -8.52
CA GLY A 84 -15.10 -16.38 -8.34
C GLY A 84 -14.15 -17.58 -8.33
N GLU A 85 -14.68 -18.78 -8.23
CA GLU A 85 -13.88 -20.00 -8.35
C GLU A 85 -13.45 -20.20 -9.80
N ARG A 86 -12.13 -20.17 -10.04
CA ARG A 86 -11.54 -20.41 -11.34
C ARG A 86 -10.95 -21.80 -11.44
N SER A 87 -11.58 -22.64 -12.27
CA SER A 87 -11.14 -24.01 -12.46
C SER A 87 -10.43 -24.21 -13.80
N ASN A 88 -9.28 -24.83 -13.75
CA ASN A 88 -8.52 -25.22 -14.96
C ASN A 88 -9.15 -26.38 -15.72
N ARG A 89 -10.21 -27.02 -15.18
CA ARG A 89 -10.87 -28.16 -15.83
C ARG A 89 -11.37 -27.85 -17.25
N LYS A 90 -11.94 -26.64 -17.45
CA LYS A 90 -12.41 -26.20 -18.77
C LYS A 90 -11.27 -26.04 -19.77
N ILE A 91 -10.11 -25.55 -19.34
CA ILE A 91 -8.91 -25.40 -20.17
C ILE A 91 -8.38 -26.76 -20.56
N VAL A 92 -8.26 -27.66 -19.58
CA VAL A 92 -7.79 -29.04 -19.86
C VAL A 92 -8.73 -29.77 -20.81
N LEU A 93 -10.05 -29.73 -20.58
CA LEU A 93 -11.03 -30.36 -21.47
C LEU A 93 -10.99 -29.74 -22.87
N GLY A 94 -10.86 -28.41 -22.98
CA GLY A 94 -10.69 -27.73 -24.27
C GLY A 94 -9.44 -28.20 -25.00
N ASN A 95 -8.31 -28.30 -24.31
CA ASN A 95 -7.08 -28.82 -24.92
C ASN A 95 -7.17 -30.30 -25.35
N LEU A 96 -7.91 -31.10 -24.59
CA LEU A 96 -8.16 -32.51 -25.00
C LEU A 96 -8.99 -32.60 -26.28
N LEU A 97 -9.76 -31.58 -26.62
CA LEU A 97 -10.57 -31.56 -27.86
C LEU A 97 -9.72 -31.65 -29.16
N TYR A 98 -8.45 -31.28 -29.09
CA TYR A 98 -7.54 -31.45 -30.24
C TYR A 98 -7.24 -32.92 -30.55
N LEU A 99 -7.26 -33.81 -29.57
CA LEU A 99 -6.86 -35.21 -29.77
C LEU A 99 -7.68 -35.94 -30.83
N PRO A 100 -9.04 -35.91 -30.83
CA PRO A 100 -9.83 -36.61 -31.87
C PRO A 100 -9.56 -36.05 -33.26
N PHE A 101 -9.35 -34.72 -33.42
CA PHE A 101 -9.05 -34.14 -34.71
C PHE A 101 -7.64 -34.45 -35.19
N LEU A 102 -6.67 -34.57 -34.30
CA LEU A 102 -5.33 -35.05 -34.60
C LEU A 102 -5.34 -36.51 -35.08
N LEU A 103 -6.15 -37.36 -34.45
CA LEU A 103 -6.34 -38.74 -34.91
C LEU A 103 -7.05 -38.80 -36.26
N LEU A 104 -8.03 -37.90 -36.47
CA LEU A 104 -8.78 -37.84 -37.74
C LEU A 104 -7.88 -37.41 -38.91
N LEU A 105 -6.77 -36.70 -38.68
CA LEU A 105 -5.78 -36.36 -39.74
C LEU A 105 -5.23 -37.63 -40.44
N PHE A 106 -5.11 -38.76 -39.74
CA PHE A 106 -4.58 -39.99 -40.31
C PHE A 106 -5.63 -40.78 -41.12
N VAL A 107 -6.92 -40.54 -40.85
CA VAL A 107 -8.03 -41.26 -41.51
C VAL A 107 -8.65 -40.39 -42.61
N GLN A 108 -8.94 -39.14 -42.31
CA GLN A 108 -9.53 -38.16 -43.22
C GLN A 108 -8.85 -36.80 -43.05
N PRO A 109 -7.72 -36.53 -43.74
CA PRO A 109 -6.90 -35.33 -43.54
C PRO A 109 -7.66 -34.00 -43.67
N ALA A 110 -8.58 -33.91 -44.64
CA ALA A 110 -9.37 -32.70 -44.85
C ALA A 110 -10.28 -32.38 -43.66
N MET A 111 -10.99 -33.36 -43.11
CA MET A 111 -11.89 -33.18 -41.97
C MET A 111 -11.09 -32.95 -40.69
N GLY A 112 -9.95 -33.62 -40.49
CA GLY A 112 -9.06 -33.41 -39.37
C GLY A 112 -8.51 -31.98 -39.35
N THR A 113 -8.05 -31.46 -40.49
CA THR A 113 -7.53 -30.11 -40.66
C THR A 113 -8.61 -29.04 -40.35
N ILE A 114 -9.82 -29.21 -40.89
CA ILE A 114 -10.95 -28.28 -40.63
C ILE A 114 -11.26 -28.29 -39.13
N GLY A 115 -11.33 -29.45 -38.49
CA GLY A 115 -11.59 -29.57 -37.05
C GLY A 115 -10.55 -28.85 -36.19
N ILE A 116 -9.26 -29.03 -36.51
CA ILE A 116 -8.17 -28.34 -35.80
C ILE A 116 -8.30 -26.80 -35.94
N VAL A 117 -8.54 -26.29 -37.17
CA VAL A 117 -8.71 -24.86 -37.42
C VAL A 117 -9.90 -24.30 -36.65
N LEU A 118 -11.03 -24.98 -36.63
CA LEU A 118 -12.19 -24.57 -35.85
C LEU A 118 -11.91 -24.53 -34.33
N CYS A 119 -11.21 -25.57 -33.81
CA CYS A 119 -10.76 -25.59 -32.43
C CYS A 119 -9.81 -24.43 -32.12
N MET A 120 -8.86 -24.11 -33.00
CA MET A 120 -7.96 -22.98 -32.82
C MET A 120 -8.72 -21.66 -32.76
N LEU A 121 -9.64 -21.41 -33.67
CA LEU A 121 -10.46 -20.19 -33.66
C LEU A 121 -11.28 -20.06 -32.37
N TRP A 122 -11.90 -21.15 -31.93
CA TRP A 122 -12.64 -21.16 -30.65
C TRP A 122 -11.73 -20.88 -29.47
N HIS A 123 -10.52 -21.45 -29.40
CA HIS A 123 -9.54 -21.20 -28.36
C HIS A 123 -9.06 -19.75 -28.37
N ILE A 124 -8.79 -19.17 -29.53
CA ILE A 124 -8.38 -17.76 -29.64
C ILE A 124 -9.49 -16.85 -29.10
N MET A 125 -10.75 -17.09 -29.47
CA MET A 125 -11.88 -16.28 -28.98
C MET A 125 -12.04 -16.39 -27.46
N THR A 126 -11.97 -17.60 -26.93
CA THR A 126 -12.09 -17.85 -25.48
C THR A 126 -10.91 -17.27 -24.71
N TYR A 127 -9.70 -17.34 -25.27
CA TYR A 127 -8.50 -16.75 -24.68
C TYR A 127 -8.63 -15.24 -24.45
N PHE A 128 -8.99 -14.48 -25.49
CA PHE A 128 -9.12 -13.03 -25.37
C PHE A 128 -10.22 -12.62 -24.40
N ARG A 129 -11.34 -13.36 -24.36
CA ARG A 129 -12.41 -13.14 -23.40
C ARG A 129 -11.94 -13.34 -21.96
N GLU A 130 -11.26 -14.45 -21.68
CA GLU A 130 -10.73 -14.76 -20.35
C GLU A 130 -9.59 -13.78 -19.97
N LYS A 131 -8.71 -13.47 -20.91
CA LYS A 131 -7.58 -12.55 -20.66
C LYS A 131 -8.06 -11.17 -20.26
N LYS A 132 -9.08 -10.62 -20.90
CA LYS A 132 -9.68 -9.32 -20.55
C LYS A 132 -10.16 -9.27 -19.09
N VAL A 133 -10.65 -10.40 -18.56
CA VAL A 133 -11.13 -10.50 -17.18
C VAL A 133 -9.99 -10.51 -16.17
N ILE A 134 -8.86 -11.20 -16.51
CA ILE A 134 -7.74 -11.39 -15.59
C ILE A 134 -6.68 -10.28 -15.69
N GLU A 135 -6.67 -9.49 -16.78
CA GLU A 135 -5.62 -8.49 -17.06
C GLU A 135 -5.39 -7.48 -15.91
N PRO A 136 -6.43 -6.90 -15.27
CA PRO A 136 -6.23 -6.01 -14.13
C PRO A 136 -5.52 -6.70 -12.96
N TYR A 137 -5.80 -7.97 -12.74
CA TYR A 137 -5.23 -8.75 -11.64
C TYR A 137 -3.79 -9.22 -11.92
N ILE A 138 -3.37 -9.32 -13.18
CA ILE A 138 -1.98 -9.64 -13.54
C ILE A 138 -1.02 -8.56 -13.02
N ILE A 139 -1.43 -7.29 -13.07
CA ILE A 139 -0.64 -6.17 -12.56
C ILE A 139 -0.42 -6.29 -11.05
N SER A 140 -1.47 -6.66 -10.31
CA SER A 140 -1.40 -6.86 -8.86
C SER A 140 -0.54 -8.07 -8.51
N PHE A 141 -0.64 -9.17 -9.27
CA PHE A 141 0.27 -10.31 -9.13
C PHE A 141 1.73 -9.92 -9.37
N ALA A 142 1.98 -9.09 -10.38
CA ALA A 142 3.32 -8.59 -10.66
C ALA A 142 3.89 -7.80 -9.47
N TYR A 143 3.04 -7.04 -8.79
CA TYR A 143 3.45 -6.31 -7.60
C TYR A 143 3.73 -7.26 -6.43
N VAL A 144 2.87 -8.26 -6.18
CA VAL A 144 3.11 -9.26 -5.13
C VAL A 144 4.44 -9.99 -5.36
N LEU A 145 4.79 -10.30 -6.60
CA LEU A 145 6.08 -10.92 -6.92
C LEU A 145 7.26 -9.98 -6.65
N ARG A 146 7.14 -8.71 -7.03
CA ARG A 146 8.14 -7.69 -6.69
C ARG A 146 8.26 -7.50 -5.18
N LEU A 147 7.14 -7.53 -4.46
CA LEU A 147 7.13 -7.48 -3.01
C LEU A 147 7.93 -8.65 -2.40
N ILE A 148 7.72 -9.87 -2.88
CA ILE A 148 8.49 -11.04 -2.44
C ILE A 148 9.99 -10.84 -2.70
N ASP A 149 10.37 -10.39 -3.91
CA ASP A 149 11.77 -10.14 -4.26
C ASP A 149 12.41 -9.04 -3.38
N VAL A 150 11.67 -7.96 -3.11
CA VAL A 150 12.11 -6.86 -2.23
C VAL A 150 12.25 -7.32 -0.79
N CYS A 151 11.29 -8.11 -0.29
CA CYS A 151 11.32 -8.65 1.06
C CYS A 151 12.48 -9.65 1.27
N GLU A 152 12.84 -10.45 0.26
CA GLU A 152 14.03 -11.33 0.30
C GLU A 152 15.35 -10.53 0.43
N GLU A 153 15.41 -9.34 -0.17
CA GLU A 153 16.58 -8.46 -0.03
C GLU A 153 16.54 -7.66 1.29
N LEU A 154 15.35 -7.29 1.75
CA LEU A 154 15.15 -6.58 3.00
C LEU A 154 15.50 -7.46 4.22
N GLU A 155 15.13 -8.74 4.20
CA GLU A 155 15.45 -9.72 5.23
C GLU A 155 16.96 -9.84 5.47
N LYS A 156 17.78 -9.60 4.43
CA LYS A 156 19.25 -9.64 4.54
C LYS A 156 19.82 -8.41 5.23
N GLN A 157 19.05 -7.34 5.37
CA GLN A 157 19.49 -6.14 6.08
C GLN A 157 19.46 -6.38 7.59
N LYS A 158 20.51 -5.91 8.27
CA LYS A 158 20.58 -6.01 9.73
C LYS A 158 20.06 -4.70 10.32
N ILE A 159 18.79 -4.70 10.75
CA ILE A 159 18.13 -3.57 11.39
C ILE A 159 17.77 -3.98 12.81
N PRO A 160 18.63 -3.70 13.83
CA PRO A 160 18.38 -4.13 15.20
C PRO A 160 17.07 -3.64 15.78
N ALA A 161 16.72 -2.37 15.49
CA ALA A 161 15.47 -1.74 15.91
C ALA A 161 14.22 -2.34 15.23
N TYR A 162 14.37 -3.23 14.24
CA TYR A 162 13.29 -3.84 13.46
C TYR A 162 13.46 -5.36 13.33
N ARG A 163 14.12 -5.98 14.31
CA ARG A 163 14.50 -7.39 14.25
C ARG A 163 13.28 -8.32 14.29
N ARG A 164 12.31 -8.02 15.13
CA ARG A 164 11.09 -8.82 15.30
C ARG A 164 10.32 -8.92 13.99
N GLU A 165 10.10 -7.80 13.35
CA GLU A 165 9.36 -7.70 12.09
C GLU A 165 10.11 -8.39 10.94
N LEU A 166 11.45 -8.33 10.93
CA LEU A 166 12.26 -9.06 9.96
C LEU A 166 12.21 -10.58 10.18
N ASP A 167 12.08 -11.05 11.41
CA ASP A 167 11.87 -12.47 11.70
C ASP A 167 10.46 -12.93 11.25
N GLU A 168 9.43 -12.12 11.47
CA GLU A 168 8.07 -12.34 10.93
C GLU A 168 8.07 -12.34 9.39
N LEU A 169 8.81 -11.43 8.77
CA LEU A 169 8.98 -11.36 7.32
C LEU A 169 9.61 -12.64 6.76
N ARG A 170 10.61 -13.18 7.45
CA ARG A 170 11.26 -14.46 7.09
C ARG A 170 10.29 -15.63 7.09
N GLU A 171 9.40 -15.70 8.07
CA GLU A 171 8.36 -16.76 8.12
C GLU A 171 7.33 -16.60 6.99
N ALA A 172 6.88 -15.37 6.72
CA ALA A 172 5.99 -15.09 5.60
C ALA A 172 6.62 -15.49 4.25
N LEU A 173 7.88 -15.14 4.02
CA LEU A 173 8.63 -15.49 2.80
C LEU A 173 8.75 -17.01 2.59
N LYS A 174 9.01 -17.79 3.66
CA LYS A 174 9.05 -19.27 3.55
C LYS A 174 7.75 -19.82 2.98
N SER A 175 6.62 -19.27 3.41
CA SER A 175 5.30 -19.73 2.98
C SER A 175 5.00 -19.39 1.51
N LEU A 176 5.58 -18.31 0.97
CA LEU A 176 5.28 -17.77 -0.36
C LEU A 176 6.26 -18.19 -1.47
N ARG A 177 7.33 -18.93 -1.13
CA ARG A 177 8.33 -19.40 -2.12
C ARG A 177 7.74 -20.17 -3.28
N GLU A 178 6.64 -20.89 -3.05
CA GLU A 178 5.98 -21.66 -4.10
C GLU A 178 5.24 -20.78 -5.14
N LEU A 179 4.84 -19.55 -4.80
CA LEU A 179 4.22 -18.63 -5.74
C LEU A 179 5.20 -18.22 -6.85
N ARG A 180 6.47 -18.07 -6.52
CA ARG A 180 7.52 -17.65 -7.44
C ARG A 180 7.73 -18.63 -8.61
N ARG A 181 7.60 -19.96 -8.38
CA ARG A 181 7.84 -20.97 -9.41
C ARG A 181 6.92 -20.87 -10.63
N GLY A 182 5.71 -20.30 -10.46
CA GLY A 182 4.75 -20.11 -11.54
C GLY A 182 4.77 -18.75 -12.21
N ALA A 183 5.45 -17.78 -11.59
CA ALA A 183 5.42 -16.38 -11.97
C ALA A 183 5.92 -16.11 -13.39
N TYR A 184 6.96 -16.79 -13.82
CA TYR A 184 7.56 -16.61 -15.15
C TYR A 184 6.54 -16.74 -16.28
N TRP A 185 5.68 -17.75 -16.25
CA TRP A 185 4.70 -18.02 -17.30
C TRP A 185 3.59 -16.96 -17.38
N VAL A 186 3.18 -16.39 -16.23
CA VAL A 186 2.18 -15.33 -16.17
C VAL A 186 2.76 -14.00 -16.65
N MET A 187 4.01 -13.72 -16.25
CA MET A 187 4.68 -12.45 -16.55
C MET A 187 5.22 -12.38 -17.97
N ALA A 188 5.70 -13.49 -18.53
CA ALA A 188 6.26 -13.53 -19.89
C ALA A 188 5.22 -13.17 -20.96
N GLY A 189 3.94 -13.51 -20.74
CA GLY A 189 2.83 -13.11 -21.62
C GLY A 189 2.50 -11.62 -21.62
N ASN A 190 2.98 -10.86 -20.62
CA ASN A 190 2.65 -9.42 -20.46
C ASN A 190 3.82 -8.49 -20.79
N GLN A 191 5.02 -9.02 -21.00
CA GLN A 191 6.22 -8.21 -21.23
C GLN A 191 6.42 -7.84 -22.69
N GLY A 192 5.44 -7.83 -23.57
CA GLY A 192 5.51 -7.21 -24.91
C GLY A 192 6.86 -7.24 -25.67
N LYS A 193 7.81 -8.08 -25.24
CA LYS A 193 9.06 -8.33 -25.95
C LYS A 193 8.71 -9.15 -27.18
N ILE A 194 8.30 -8.47 -28.23
CA ILE A 194 8.41 -8.98 -29.58
C ILE A 194 9.91 -9.14 -29.82
N GLY A 195 10.49 -10.18 -29.25
CA GLY A 195 11.79 -10.68 -29.67
C GLY A 195 11.59 -11.10 -31.11
N GLY A 196 12.34 -10.52 -32.03
CA GLY A 196 12.21 -10.81 -33.45
C GLY A 196 12.66 -12.25 -33.85
N ASN A 197 12.70 -13.18 -32.88
CA ASN A 197 13.03 -14.56 -33.11
C ASN A 197 11.73 -15.34 -33.45
N PRO A 198 11.65 -16.01 -34.62
CA PRO A 198 10.47 -16.78 -35.02
C PRO A 198 10.02 -17.82 -33.99
N LEU A 199 10.96 -18.38 -33.22
CA LEU A 199 10.65 -19.35 -32.16
C LEU A 199 9.87 -18.73 -30.98
N ASP A 200 10.17 -17.48 -30.63
CA ASP A 200 9.44 -16.77 -29.59
C ASP A 200 8.01 -16.49 -30.00
N ILE A 201 7.81 -16.12 -31.26
CA ILE A 201 6.48 -15.90 -31.85
C ILE A 201 5.67 -17.22 -31.82
N LEU A 202 6.26 -18.33 -32.23
CA LEU A 202 5.61 -19.64 -32.19
C LEU A 202 5.24 -20.03 -30.75
N ALA A 203 6.16 -19.83 -29.81
CA ALA A 203 5.91 -20.10 -28.39
C ALA A 203 4.76 -19.25 -27.84
N ASP A 204 4.62 -17.99 -28.25
CA ASP A 204 3.52 -17.12 -27.85
C ASP A 204 2.18 -17.57 -28.43
N TYR A 205 2.14 -18.03 -29.69
CA TYR A 205 0.93 -18.64 -30.26
C TYR A 205 0.53 -19.94 -29.55
N LEU A 206 1.49 -20.80 -29.25
CA LEU A 206 1.22 -22.04 -28.51
C LEU A 206 0.72 -21.76 -27.10
N ARG A 207 1.29 -20.74 -26.42
CA ARG A 207 0.83 -20.28 -25.11
C ARG A 207 -0.61 -19.80 -25.16
N MET A 208 -0.97 -19.01 -26.18
CA MET A 208 -2.32 -18.48 -26.39
C MET A 208 -3.33 -19.60 -26.69
N ILE A 209 -2.98 -20.50 -27.62
CA ILE A 209 -3.85 -21.60 -28.04
C ILE A 209 -4.11 -22.58 -26.87
N LEU A 210 -3.10 -22.89 -26.09
CA LEU A 210 -3.21 -23.83 -24.96
C LEU A 210 -3.63 -23.15 -23.64
N HIS A 211 -3.84 -21.83 -23.63
CA HIS A 211 -4.21 -21.01 -22.44
C HIS A 211 -3.23 -21.19 -21.28
N LEU A 212 -1.93 -21.33 -21.54
CA LEU A 212 -0.94 -21.68 -20.51
C LEU A 212 -0.77 -20.57 -19.45
N ASP A 213 -0.84 -19.31 -19.84
CA ASP A 213 -0.80 -18.17 -18.94
C ASP A 213 -2.05 -18.09 -18.05
N ILE A 214 -3.24 -18.32 -18.61
CA ILE A 214 -4.51 -18.37 -17.84
C ILE A 214 -4.51 -19.56 -16.88
N PHE A 215 -4.06 -20.72 -17.34
CA PHE A 215 -3.92 -21.91 -16.50
C PHE A 215 -3.03 -21.66 -15.28
N GLN A 216 -1.87 -21.04 -15.53
CA GLN A 216 -0.91 -20.74 -14.48
C GLN A 216 -1.42 -19.62 -13.55
N PHE A 217 -2.09 -18.60 -14.11
CA PHE A 217 -2.74 -17.55 -13.33
C PHE A 217 -3.77 -18.15 -12.35
N ASN A 218 -4.67 -19.00 -12.82
CA ASN A 218 -5.68 -19.64 -11.96
C ASN A 218 -5.03 -20.44 -10.82
N ARG A 219 -3.94 -21.17 -11.11
CA ARG A 219 -3.19 -21.92 -10.09
C ARG A 219 -2.52 -21.01 -9.07
N MET A 220 -1.98 -19.88 -9.51
CA MET A 220 -1.37 -18.89 -8.63
C MET A 220 -2.43 -18.18 -7.77
N LEU A 221 -3.58 -17.83 -8.37
CA LEU A 221 -4.70 -17.23 -7.66
C LEU A 221 -5.19 -18.12 -6.52
N GLU A 222 -5.37 -19.42 -6.74
CA GLU A 222 -5.76 -20.37 -5.70
C GLU A 222 -4.77 -20.40 -4.52
N LYS A 223 -3.46 -20.36 -4.85
CA LYS A 223 -2.41 -20.33 -3.83
C LYS A 223 -2.38 -19.00 -3.06
N LEU A 224 -2.57 -17.88 -3.76
CA LEU A 224 -2.56 -16.55 -3.16
C LEU A 224 -3.73 -16.36 -2.21
N ARG A 225 -4.94 -16.78 -2.58
CA ARG A 225 -6.13 -16.73 -1.71
C ARG A 225 -5.94 -17.40 -0.35
N LYS A 226 -5.17 -18.46 -0.30
CA LYS A 226 -4.85 -19.18 0.95
C LYS A 226 -3.79 -18.46 1.79
N LYS A 227 -3.17 -17.40 1.26
CA LYS A 227 -1.99 -16.74 1.85
C LYS A 227 -2.07 -15.22 1.81
N THR A 228 -3.28 -14.65 1.69
CA THR A 228 -3.49 -13.19 1.67
C THR A 228 -2.91 -12.53 2.92
N GLY A 229 -3.17 -13.07 4.11
CA GLY A 229 -2.65 -12.52 5.35
C GLY A 229 -1.11 -12.45 5.43
N GLN A 230 -0.39 -13.39 4.79
CA GLN A 230 1.07 -13.29 4.71
C GLN A 230 1.53 -12.16 3.78
N VAL A 231 0.80 -11.92 2.68
CA VAL A 231 1.09 -10.80 1.77
C VAL A 231 0.77 -9.48 2.46
N GLU A 232 -0.33 -9.38 3.17
CA GLU A 232 -0.70 -8.19 3.96
C GLU A 232 0.33 -7.89 5.04
N ASN A 233 0.82 -8.90 5.77
CA ASN A 233 1.89 -8.73 6.74
C ASN A 233 3.18 -8.22 6.09
N MET A 234 3.57 -8.76 4.92
CA MET A 234 4.73 -8.27 4.16
C MET A 234 4.55 -6.82 3.72
N LEU A 235 3.35 -6.43 3.28
CA LEU A 235 3.01 -5.04 2.94
C LEU A 235 3.12 -4.12 4.15
N ALA A 236 2.58 -4.55 5.29
CA ALA A 236 2.64 -3.78 6.53
C ALA A 236 4.09 -3.57 6.99
N ILE A 237 4.91 -4.62 6.98
CA ILE A 237 6.32 -4.55 7.37
C ILE A 237 7.11 -3.63 6.42
N THR A 238 6.96 -3.78 5.11
CA THR A 238 7.65 -2.93 4.14
C THR A 238 7.14 -1.49 4.17
N GLY A 239 5.82 -1.32 4.27
CA GLY A 239 5.17 -0.01 4.35
C GLY A 239 5.58 0.77 5.58
N TYR A 240 5.69 0.11 6.73
CA TYR A 240 6.15 0.74 7.97
C TYR A 240 7.57 1.31 7.85
N LEU A 241 8.50 0.57 7.26
CA LEU A 241 9.88 1.06 7.06
C LEU A 241 9.94 2.24 6.10
N ASP A 242 9.18 2.21 5.01
CA ASP A 242 9.12 3.32 4.05
C ASP A 242 8.47 4.56 4.68
N MET A 243 7.40 4.38 5.47
CA MET A 243 6.80 5.42 6.29
C MET A 243 7.80 6.00 7.31
N ALA A 244 8.55 5.16 8.04
CA ALA A 244 9.53 5.62 9.02
C ALA A 244 10.63 6.49 8.37
N ILE A 245 11.09 6.13 7.18
CA ILE A 245 12.01 6.94 6.38
C ILE A 245 11.36 8.27 5.99
N SER A 246 10.10 8.25 5.57
CA SER A 246 9.34 9.45 5.21
C SER A 246 9.18 10.40 6.41
N VAL A 247 8.83 9.88 7.59
CA VAL A 247 8.74 10.64 8.85
C VAL A 247 10.09 11.30 9.18
N GLY A 248 11.19 10.55 9.10
CA GLY A 248 12.52 11.10 9.31
C GLY A 248 12.88 12.22 8.31
N GLY A 249 12.47 12.08 7.05
CA GLY A 249 12.61 13.11 6.02
C GLY A 249 11.73 14.34 6.28
N PHE A 250 10.52 14.15 6.77
CA PHE A 250 9.62 15.22 7.18
C PHE A 250 10.21 16.01 8.34
N ARG A 251 10.69 15.36 9.40
CA ARG A 251 11.35 16.00 10.54
C ARG A 251 12.50 16.91 10.12
N LYS A 252 13.35 16.44 9.21
CA LYS A 252 14.46 17.24 8.65
C LYS A 252 14.01 18.43 7.82
N SER A 253 12.80 18.43 7.32
CA SER A 253 12.24 19.52 6.51
C SER A 253 11.55 20.60 7.33
N LEU A 254 11.36 20.39 8.64
CA LEU A 254 10.82 21.37 9.56
C LEU A 254 11.93 22.30 10.07
N GLU A 255 11.60 23.55 10.39
CA GLU A 255 12.50 24.50 11.06
C GLU A 255 12.90 24.06 12.49
N GLY A 256 12.26 23.03 12.98
CA GLY A 256 12.45 22.41 14.26
C GLY A 256 11.26 21.48 14.53
N TYR A 257 11.38 20.60 15.48
CA TYR A 257 10.28 19.74 15.94
C TYR A 257 10.57 19.29 17.37
N CYS A 258 9.57 18.77 18.04
CA CYS A 258 9.78 18.06 19.30
C CYS A 258 9.14 16.66 19.24
N ILE A 259 9.70 15.78 20.03
CA ILE A 259 9.08 14.51 20.35
C ILE A 259 8.05 14.79 21.45
N PRO A 260 6.76 14.46 21.24
CA PRO A 260 5.72 14.74 22.21
C PRO A 260 5.87 13.87 23.46
N LYS A 261 5.58 14.43 24.62
CA LYS A 261 5.38 13.67 25.84
C LYS A 261 3.90 13.30 25.92
N LEU A 262 3.58 12.02 25.79
CA LEU A 262 2.22 11.49 25.85
C LEU A 262 2.01 10.70 27.15
N GLU A 263 0.87 10.95 27.81
CA GLU A 263 0.45 10.21 29.01
C GLU A 263 -0.74 9.30 28.67
N GLU A 264 -0.70 8.05 29.12
CA GLU A 264 -1.78 7.09 28.87
C GLU A 264 -2.78 7.11 30.04
N ASP A 265 -2.48 6.69 31.17
CA ASP A 265 -3.41 6.46 32.28
C ASP A 265 -3.68 7.73 33.11
N THR A 266 -4.21 8.78 32.49
CA THR A 266 -4.60 9.99 33.22
C THR A 266 -6.06 10.35 33.01
N GLU A 267 -6.78 10.58 34.13
CA GLU A 267 -8.15 11.09 34.11
C GLU A 267 -8.21 12.60 33.80
N LYS A 268 -7.07 13.28 33.80
CA LYS A 268 -7.01 14.72 33.59
C LYS A 268 -6.84 15.06 32.12
N ALA A 269 -7.82 15.75 31.57
CA ALA A 269 -7.69 16.32 30.23
C ALA A 269 -6.84 17.60 30.29
N PHE A 270 -5.68 17.57 29.62
CA PHE A 270 -4.84 18.76 29.45
C PHE A 270 -4.12 18.73 28.10
N LEU A 271 -3.66 19.89 27.63
CA LEU A 271 -2.80 20.02 26.47
C LEU A 271 -1.88 21.23 26.69
N HIS A 272 -0.58 20.98 26.75
CA HIS A 272 0.44 22.00 26.85
C HIS A 272 1.33 21.98 25.62
N MET A 273 1.32 23.03 24.82
CA MET A 273 2.18 23.16 23.64
C MET A 273 2.86 24.54 23.69
N LYS A 274 4.19 24.56 23.53
CA LYS A 274 4.99 25.76 23.51
C LYS A 274 5.52 26.02 22.11
N LYS A 275 5.32 27.28 21.66
CA LYS A 275 5.75 27.74 20.35
C LYS A 275 5.42 26.76 19.21
N GLY A 276 4.19 26.25 19.21
CA GLY A 276 3.69 25.42 18.12
C GLY A 276 3.38 26.23 16.88
N TRP A 277 3.49 25.59 15.71
CA TRP A 277 3.13 26.18 14.42
C TRP A 277 2.46 25.18 13.50
N HIS A 278 1.78 25.70 12.49
CA HIS A 278 1.12 24.86 11.49
C HIS A 278 2.13 24.39 10.43
N PRO A 279 2.35 23.08 10.24
CA PRO A 279 3.43 22.56 9.39
C PRO A 279 3.29 22.85 7.89
N LEU A 280 2.12 23.32 7.44
CA LEU A 280 1.88 23.71 6.05
C LEU A 280 2.23 25.17 5.75
N LEU A 281 2.42 26.00 6.76
CA LEU A 281 2.73 27.41 6.55
C LEU A 281 4.23 27.61 6.32
N SER A 282 4.58 28.41 5.31
CA SER A 282 5.97 28.72 4.98
C SER A 282 6.62 29.71 5.96
N GLN A 283 5.84 30.62 6.55
CA GLN A 283 6.26 31.57 7.57
C GLN A 283 5.25 31.55 8.74
N PRO A 284 5.29 30.50 9.57
CA PRO A 284 4.31 30.33 10.62
C PRO A 284 4.58 31.28 11.82
N VAL A 285 3.53 31.84 12.36
CA VAL A 285 3.59 32.49 13.67
C VAL A 285 3.53 31.42 14.74
N LYS A 286 4.57 31.34 15.59
CA LYS A 286 4.67 30.35 16.67
C LYS A 286 3.80 30.79 17.86
N ASN A 287 2.87 29.93 18.28
CA ASN A 287 1.93 30.18 19.36
C ASN A 287 2.05 29.11 20.45
N SER A 288 1.73 29.48 21.67
CA SER A 288 1.70 28.57 22.82
C SER A 288 0.29 28.45 23.37
N ILE A 289 -0.05 27.25 23.85
CA ILE A 289 -1.31 26.99 24.54
C ILE A 289 -1.07 26.14 25.79
N ARG A 290 -1.78 26.50 26.85
CA ARG A 290 -1.90 25.70 28.06
C ARG A 290 -3.38 25.51 28.34
N ALA A 291 -3.90 24.33 28.10
CA ALA A 291 -5.28 23.96 28.30
C ALA A 291 -5.36 22.90 29.40
N ASP A 292 -5.76 23.33 30.60
CA ASP A 292 -6.05 22.44 31.75
C ASP A 292 -7.57 22.29 31.96
N ARG A 293 -8.37 22.90 31.08
CA ARG A 293 -9.84 22.91 31.04
C ARG A 293 -10.32 23.41 29.69
N GLY A 294 -11.64 23.46 29.47
CA GLY A 294 -12.22 24.03 28.24
C GLY A 294 -11.74 25.47 28.01
N ILE A 295 -11.42 25.80 26.76
CA ILE A 295 -10.94 27.13 26.33
C ILE A 295 -11.93 27.72 25.34
N LEU A 296 -12.34 28.96 25.55
CA LEU A 296 -13.08 29.76 24.59
C LEU A 296 -12.10 30.71 23.87
N LEU A 297 -11.93 30.49 22.54
CA LEU A 297 -11.09 31.33 21.70
C LEU A 297 -11.94 32.43 21.05
N THR A 298 -11.68 33.67 21.36
CA THR A 298 -12.38 34.85 20.80
C THR A 298 -11.42 35.74 20.01
N GLY A 299 -11.95 36.55 19.12
CA GLY A 299 -11.19 37.52 18.33
C GLY A 299 -11.95 37.94 17.07
N SER A 300 -11.49 39.01 16.42
CA SER A 300 -12.07 39.55 15.19
C SER A 300 -12.00 38.52 14.00
N ASN A 301 -12.78 38.76 12.96
CA ASN A 301 -12.65 37.99 11.72
C ASN A 301 -11.23 38.21 11.13
N ALA A 302 -10.70 37.19 10.48
CA ALA A 302 -9.34 37.14 9.94
C ALA A 302 -8.19 37.29 10.96
N SER A 303 -8.47 37.17 12.27
CA SER A 303 -7.43 37.23 13.34
C SER A 303 -6.60 35.93 13.47
N GLY A 304 -6.85 34.90 12.63
CA GLY A 304 -6.11 33.63 12.66
C GLY A 304 -6.67 32.58 13.63
N LYS A 305 -7.88 32.76 14.19
CA LYS A 305 -8.54 31.79 15.09
C LYS A 305 -8.59 30.36 14.49
N SER A 306 -9.11 30.22 13.27
CA SER A 306 -9.21 28.93 12.60
C SER A 306 -7.84 28.31 12.31
N THR A 307 -6.84 29.12 11.95
CA THR A 307 -5.46 28.66 11.75
C THR A 307 -4.85 28.17 13.06
N PHE A 308 -5.11 28.87 14.17
CA PHE A 308 -4.66 28.46 15.50
C PHE A 308 -5.29 27.13 15.92
N LEU A 309 -6.62 26.96 15.75
CA LEU A 309 -7.30 25.71 16.07
C LEU A 309 -6.80 24.55 15.22
N LYS A 310 -6.62 24.77 13.91
CA LYS A 310 -6.02 23.75 13.00
C LYS A 310 -4.59 23.40 13.40
N MET A 311 -3.78 24.40 13.77
CA MET A 311 -2.42 24.17 14.26
C MET A 311 -2.41 23.25 15.49
N VAL A 312 -3.26 23.50 16.48
CA VAL A 312 -3.36 22.67 17.69
C VAL A 312 -3.80 21.25 17.33
N ALA A 313 -4.88 21.12 16.55
CA ALA A 313 -5.44 19.82 16.20
C ALA A 313 -4.49 19.00 15.31
N VAL A 314 -3.86 19.60 14.30
CA VAL A 314 -2.88 18.93 13.46
C VAL A 314 -1.68 18.45 14.27
N ASN A 315 -1.13 19.26 15.16
CA ASN A 315 -0.03 18.83 16.03
C ASN A 315 -0.47 17.70 16.97
N ALA A 316 -1.70 17.72 17.48
CA ALA A 316 -2.24 16.62 18.28
C ALA A 316 -2.38 15.29 17.48
N VAL A 317 -2.80 15.38 16.21
CA VAL A 317 -2.81 14.20 15.31
C VAL A 317 -1.39 13.69 15.10
N LEU A 318 -0.45 14.57 14.71
CA LEU A 318 0.94 14.20 14.43
C LEU A 318 1.64 13.62 15.67
N ALA A 319 1.34 14.15 16.86
CA ALA A 319 1.85 13.63 18.13
C ALA A 319 1.49 12.16 18.32
N GLN A 320 0.24 11.80 18.06
CA GLN A 320 -0.35 10.49 18.36
C GLN A 320 -0.26 9.50 17.18
N THR A 321 0.28 9.93 16.03
CA THR A 321 0.38 9.07 14.83
C THR A 321 1.82 8.85 14.39
N ILE A 322 2.62 9.90 14.26
CA ILE A 322 4.01 9.85 13.80
C ILE A 322 5.01 10.34 14.84
N HIS A 323 4.57 10.46 16.10
CA HIS A 323 5.40 10.88 17.25
C HIS A 323 6.21 12.15 17.00
N THR A 324 5.58 13.15 16.38
CA THR A 324 6.26 14.39 15.94
C THR A 324 5.34 15.59 16.10
N CYS A 325 5.83 16.67 16.67
CA CYS A 325 5.12 17.95 16.72
C CYS A 325 5.94 19.07 16.13
N ALA A 326 5.31 19.91 15.33
CA ALA A 326 5.84 21.20 14.90
C ALA A 326 5.71 22.22 16.05
N ALA A 327 6.53 22.05 17.08
CA ALA A 327 6.52 22.84 18.32
C ALA A 327 7.88 22.76 19.02
N GLU A 328 8.11 23.66 19.99
CA GLU A 328 9.26 23.58 20.89
C GLU A 328 9.07 22.49 21.96
N SER A 329 7.84 22.31 22.46
CA SER A 329 7.46 21.21 23.33
C SER A 329 5.97 20.90 23.20
N TYR A 330 5.60 19.65 23.42
CA TYR A 330 4.23 19.17 23.45
C TYR A 330 4.06 18.15 24.58
N HIS A 331 3.03 18.34 25.40
CA HIS A 331 2.70 17.44 26.51
C HIS A 331 1.18 17.35 26.64
N ALA A 332 0.62 16.16 26.50
CA ALA A 332 -0.80 15.88 26.59
C ALA A 332 -1.05 14.38 26.87
N PRO A 333 -2.23 14.00 27.33
CA PRO A 333 -2.67 12.60 27.28
C PRO A 333 -2.95 12.17 25.83
N ILE A 334 -3.08 10.85 25.62
CA ILE A 334 -3.64 10.29 24.40
C ILE A 334 -5.16 10.50 24.44
N PHE A 335 -5.74 11.12 23.39
CA PHE A 335 -7.15 11.43 23.31
C PHE A 335 -7.68 11.34 21.88
N GLN A 336 -8.99 11.18 21.75
CA GLN A 336 -9.67 11.24 20.46
C GLN A 336 -9.87 12.71 20.04
N ILE A 337 -9.70 12.98 18.75
CA ILE A 337 -9.81 14.34 18.20
C ILE A 337 -11.11 14.43 17.39
N PHE A 338 -11.96 15.35 17.76
CA PHE A 338 -13.17 15.71 17.02
C PHE A 338 -13.09 17.16 16.56
N SER A 339 -13.47 17.41 15.30
CA SER A 339 -13.51 18.76 14.75
C SER A 339 -14.85 19.07 14.09
N SER A 340 -15.29 20.31 14.23
CA SER A 340 -16.46 20.85 13.56
C SER A 340 -16.14 22.31 13.16
N MET A 341 -15.41 22.48 12.04
CA MET A 341 -14.91 23.81 11.61
C MET A 341 -15.53 24.31 10.31
N ALA A 342 -16.02 23.40 9.46
CA ALA A 342 -16.61 23.74 8.18
C ALA A 342 -18.10 23.43 8.20
N LEU A 343 -18.87 24.27 8.88
CA LEU A 343 -20.31 24.23 8.82
C LEU A 343 -20.75 24.79 7.46
N ARG A 344 -21.18 23.90 6.56
CA ARG A 344 -22.03 24.27 5.43
C ARG A 344 -23.46 24.13 5.88
N ASP A 345 -24.21 25.22 5.83
CA ASP A 345 -25.65 25.15 5.97
C ASP A 345 -26.19 24.15 4.92
N SER A 346 -26.66 23.01 5.38
CA SER A 346 -27.35 22.05 4.53
C SER A 346 -28.76 22.55 4.33
N MET A 347 -29.00 23.36 3.28
CA MET A 347 -30.34 23.81 2.91
C MET A 347 -31.30 22.66 2.58
N GLU A 348 -30.77 21.45 2.30
CA GLU A 348 -31.59 20.28 1.99
C GLU A 348 -32.21 19.61 3.21
N ASN A 349 -31.62 19.73 4.40
CA ASN A 349 -32.11 19.07 5.62
C ASN A 349 -32.78 20.00 6.62
N GLY A 350 -32.85 21.32 6.35
CA GLY A 350 -33.50 22.28 7.26
C GLY A 350 -32.83 22.44 8.62
N GLU A 351 -31.58 22.00 8.75
CA GLU A 351 -30.79 22.11 9.98
C GLU A 351 -29.97 23.39 9.95
N SER A 352 -30.38 24.36 10.78
CA SER A 352 -29.61 25.57 11.08
C SER A 352 -28.78 25.35 12.35
N TYR A 353 -27.50 25.68 12.28
CA TYR A 353 -26.59 25.57 13.41
C TYR A 353 -26.63 26.87 14.23
N TYR A 354 -27.41 26.89 15.28
CA TYR A 354 -27.27 27.79 16.43
C TYR A 354 -27.55 27.03 17.72
#